data_0dd318db2d9179680db2dddbba1b94f9
#
_entry.id   0dd318db2d9179680db2dddbba1b94f9
#
_cell.length_a   1.000
_cell.length_b   1.000
_cell.length_c   1.000
_cell.angle_alpha   90.00
_cell.angle_beta   90.00
_cell.angle_gamma   90.00
#
_symmetry.space_group_name_H-M   'P 1'
#
loop_
_entity.id
_entity.type
_entity.pdbx_description
1 polymer ?
#
loop_
_entity_poly.entity_id
_entity_poly.type
_entity_poly.pdbx_seq_one_letter_code
_entity_poly.pdbx_strand_id
1 'polypeptide(L)'
;MAHKVGENIELTSFLQFLRAFLTDKRIVKVAHNIAFESAISCQRDIVIQPPVYDTICAAQMTLKNNYAFRKLADSGLKKLAEELCHERLPTFSDVTNGRHFDELDAQDMETIRYGCADSDFALRLYHIFNNWFDRFLPKHRYLVEEIESPTAVYLGMMKHNGVPVNADLMKEHQQEAEQQMQRIRNEITMLIGDISIGANCSTKAFKEYLYQTLQLPVMKVTASNREAADDATMILLKEWCDANRPELSSLFTLVQEYRKWSKIKSTYIDGYLKFRNAATGKIHPDFFALSTETGRMNCRNPNLQNCPRKSNDPIGVRNFIQAPENHLILSLDFSQIELRVGAFYCRDKTMMETYQNSGDIHAATTSVIFGCTYAEAQNKHRPEYKEQRTIAKNVNFGTFYGLFPKGLQNTLKFKAGVEKSIPECEEIIRNLKAGYPALTVWQNETKMTAKQKLYTETWLGRRRYLPNIRSDNWGLQSFAERCALNTPIQGTAADILKLAIVRILEGLPSRPWLRPILQIHDELTFLIPKDRLQEAVAFVKGCMEQQPFPEFDLPLVAEASAGESFGNLEELEE
;
A
#
# COMPACT_ATOMS: atom_id res chain seq x y z
N MET A 1 27.30 8.95 15.75
CA MET A 1 28.42 9.61 15.03
C MET A 1 29.49 9.96 16.04
N ALA A 2 30.76 9.82 15.68
CA ALA A 2 31.84 10.37 16.52
C ALA A 2 31.88 11.88 16.35
N HIS A 3 31.99 12.61 17.47
CA HIS A 3 32.17 14.05 17.44
C HIS A 3 33.61 14.40 17.09
N LYS A 4 33.84 15.53 16.41
CA LYS A 4 35.17 16.03 16.06
C LYS A 4 35.85 16.71 17.26
N VAL A 5 35.08 17.12 18.27
CA VAL A 5 35.52 17.78 19.50
C VAL A 5 35.05 16.94 20.70
N GLY A 6 35.92 16.81 21.69
CA GLY A 6 35.69 16.01 22.90
C GLY A 6 36.08 14.53 22.76
N GLU A 7 35.99 13.80 23.86
CA GLU A 7 36.28 12.36 23.90
C GLU A 7 35.10 11.52 23.39
N ASN A 8 35.41 10.61 22.49
CA ASN A 8 34.44 9.65 21.97
C ASN A 8 34.69 8.25 22.53
N ILE A 9 33.64 7.46 22.67
CA ILE A 9 33.75 6.03 22.98
C ILE A 9 34.44 5.35 21.78
N GLU A 10 35.33 4.41 22.07
CA GLU A 10 36.00 3.62 21.04
C GLU A 10 34.93 2.85 20.22
N LEU A 11 34.99 2.96 18.88
CA LEU A 11 33.95 2.48 17.96
C LEU A 11 33.71 0.97 18.10
N THR A 12 34.76 0.17 18.25
CA THR A 12 34.63 -1.29 18.36
C THR A 12 33.87 -1.68 19.61
N SER A 13 34.23 -1.08 20.74
CA SER A 13 33.55 -1.31 22.03
C SER A 13 32.09 -0.86 21.99
N PHE A 14 31.81 0.28 21.36
CA PHE A 14 30.44 0.75 21.16
C PHE A 14 29.62 -0.21 20.28
N LEU A 15 30.18 -0.70 19.16
CA LEU A 15 29.48 -1.63 18.27
C LEU A 15 29.25 -3.01 18.92
N GLN A 16 30.18 -3.48 19.76
CA GLN A 16 29.98 -4.70 20.54
C GLN A 16 28.81 -4.55 21.52
N PHE A 17 28.77 -3.46 22.27
CA PHE A 17 27.66 -3.13 23.17
C PHE A 17 26.34 -3.03 22.39
N LEU A 18 26.33 -2.27 21.30
CA LEU A 18 25.13 -2.03 20.49
C LEU A 18 24.59 -3.34 19.90
N ARG A 19 25.48 -4.20 19.38
CA ARG A 19 25.11 -5.53 18.90
C ARG A 19 24.47 -6.37 20.00
N ALA A 20 25.13 -6.47 21.16
CA ALA A 20 24.61 -7.24 22.29
C ALA A 20 23.24 -6.73 22.75
N PHE A 21 23.04 -5.40 22.81
CA PHE A 21 21.78 -4.79 23.19
C PHE A 21 20.68 -5.02 22.15
N LEU A 22 20.94 -4.74 20.86
CA LEU A 22 19.91 -4.79 19.79
C LEU A 22 19.49 -6.22 19.44
N THR A 23 20.33 -7.22 19.72
CA THR A 23 20.00 -8.64 19.44
C THR A 23 19.49 -9.43 20.65
N ASP A 24 19.54 -8.84 21.86
CA ASP A 24 19.04 -9.54 23.07
C ASP A 24 17.51 -9.60 23.07
N LYS A 25 16.98 -10.81 22.99
CA LYS A 25 15.53 -11.09 22.98
C LYS A 25 14.86 -10.88 24.36
N ARG A 26 15.63 -10.60 25.43
CA ARG A 26 15.12 -10.32 26.78
C ARG A 26 14.84 -8.83 27.00
N ILE A 27 15.39 -7.95 26.16
CA ILE A 27 15.32 -6.49 26.29
C ILE A 27 14.35 -5.95 25.27
N VAL A 28 13.37 -5.16 25.70
CA VAL A 28 12.48 -4.40 24.81
C VAL A 28 13.24 -3.16 24.30
N LYS A 29 13.48 -3.09 23.00
CA LYS A 29 14.09 -1.92 22.36
C LYS A 29 12.99 -0.92 22.02
N VAL A 30 13.02 0.24 22.67
CA VAL A 30 12.03 1.31 22.47
C VAL A 30 12.65 2.41 21.63
N ALA A 31 11.98 2.83 20.57
CA ALA A 31 12.37 3.94 19.73
C ALA A 31 11.17 4.75 19.25
N HIS A 32 11.42 5.92 18.69
CA HIS A 32 10.44 6.69 17.93
C HIS A 32 10.81 6.66 16.45
N ASN A 33 10.11 5.86 15.64
CA ASN A 33 10.45 5.52 14.26
C ASN A 33 11.61 4.50 14.15
N ILE A 34 11.42 3.33 14.79
CA ILE A 34 12.45 2.27 14.86
C ILE A 34 12.95 1.80 13.48
N ALA A 35 12.21 2.10 12.40
CA ALA A 35 12.66 1.87 11.04
C ALA A 35 13.95 2.65 10.70
N PHE A 36 14.14 3.83 11.29
CA PHE A 36 15.35 4.62 11.13
C PHE A 36 16.55 3.93 11.81
N GLU A 37 16.40 3.53 13.07
CA GLU A 37 17.44 2.81 13.81
C GLU A 37 17.78 1.48 13.13
N SER A 38 16.79 0.79 12.60
CA SER A 38 16.99 -0.45 11.85
C SER A 38 17.80 -0.22 10.58
N ALA A 39 17.48 0.81 9.80
CA ALA A 39 18.24 1.13 8.59
C ALA A 39 19.71 1.48 8.88
N ILE A 40 19.98 2.17 10.01
CA ILE A 40 21.34 2.52 10.43
C ILE A 40 22.10 1.31 10.97
N SER A 41 21.46 0.49 11.82
CA SER A 41 22.10 -0.68 12.39
C SER A 41 22.46 -1.72 11.33
N CYS A 42 21.66 -1.86 10.28
CA CYS A 42 21.96 -2.72 9.14
C CYS A 42 23.22 -2.29 8.37
N GLN A 43 23.65 -1.01 8.42
CA GLN A 43 24.94 -0.58 7.87
C GLN A 43 26.15 -1.18 8.61
N ARG A 44 25.91 -1.77 9.77
CA ARG A 44 26.91 -2.45 10.61
C ARG A 44 26.60 -3.93 10.77
N ASP A 45 25.83 -4.49 9.86
CA ASP A 45 25.38 -5.90 9.89
C ASP A 45 24.73 -6.30 11.23
N ILE A 46 23.96 -5.38 11.81
CA ILE A 46 23.17 -5.62 13.02
C ILE A 46 21.69 -5.58 12.66
N VAL A 47 21.03 -6.74 12.75
CA VAL A 47 19.58 -6.86 12.60
C VAL A 47 18.93 -6.79 13.98
N ILE A 48 18.13 -5.74 14.21
CA ILE A 48 17.40 -5.57 15.47
C ILE A 48 16.42 -6.74 15.64
N GLN A 49 16.50 -7.42 16.81
CA GLN A 49 15.63 -8.55 17.12
C GLN A 49 14.49 -8.11 18.03
N PRO A 50 13.27 -8.64 17.83
CA PRO A 50 12.19 -8.50 18.82
C PRO A 50 12.63 -9.01 20.22
N PRO A 51 12.01 -8.49 21.33
CA PRO A 51 10.90 -7.55 21.36
C PRO A 51 11.33 -6.10 21.09
N VAL A 52 10.48 -5.41 20.33
CA VAL A 52 10.69 -4.01 19.91
C VAL A 52 9.40 -3.20 20.11
N TYR A 53 9.54 -1.91 20.34
CA TYR A 53 8.41 -1.01 20.49
C TYR A 53 8.65 0.31 19.76
N ASP A 54 7.79 0.62 18.81
CA ASP A 54 7.82 1.89 18.08
C ASP A 54 6.72 2.83 18.57
N THR A 55 7.12 3.93 19.19
CA THR A 55 6.18 4.90 19.74
C THR A 55 5.42 5.69 18.66
N ILE A 56 5.89 5.73 17.39
CA ILE A 56 5.08 6.22 16.26
C ILE A 56 3.90 5.28 16.01
N CYS A 57 4.14 3.97 15.92
CA CYS A 57 3.07 3.00 15.74
C CYS A 57 2.06 3.06 16.89
N ALA A 58 2.54 3.19 18.13
CA ALA A 58 1.69 3.36 19.30
C ALA A 58 0.86 4.65 19.24
N ALA A 59 1.46 5.78 18.87
CA ALA A 59 0.76 7.04 18.68
C ALA A 59 -0.33 6.95 17.63
N GLN A 60 -0.01 6.37 16.48
CA GLN A 60 -0.97 6.17 15.39
C GLN A 60 -2.13 5.26 15.80
N MET A 61 -1.85 4.16 16.48
CA MET A 61 -2.88 3.22 16.97
C MET A 61 -3.79 3.83 18.05
N THR A 62 -3.23 4.71 18.89
CA THR A 62 -3.95 5.32 20.00
C THR A 62 -4.68 6.59 19.57
N LEU A 63 -3.96 7.52 18.93
CA LEU A 63 -4.43 8.90 18.74
C LEU A 63 -5.33 9.06 17.51
N LYS A 64 -5.13 8.28 16.43
CA LYS A 64 -6.05 8.30 15.27
C LYS A 64 -7.49 8.04 15.66
N ASN A 65 -7.67 7.25 16.68
CA ASN A 65 -8.97 6.83 17.19
C ASN A 65 -9.51 7.74 18.29
N ASN A 66 -8.79 8.82 18.64
CA ASN A 66 -9.22 9.79 19.64
C ASN A 66 -9.52 11.13 18.97
N TYR A 67 -10.77 11.58 19.01
CA TYR A 67 -11.19 12.82 18.33
C TYR A 67 -10.38 14.05 18.77
N ALA A 68 -10.06 14.18 20.07
CA ALA A 68 -9.30 15.30 20.61
C ALA A 68 -7.84 15.32 20.14
N PHE A 69 -7.21 14.16 19.99
CA PHE A 69 -5.78 14.01 19.71
C PHE A 69 -5.47 13.51 18.31
N ARG A 70 -6.47 13.31 17.44
CA ARG A 70 -6.30 12.75 16.10
C ARG A 70 -5.22 13.47 15.27
N LYS A 71 -5.10 14.77 15.42
CA LYS A 71 -4.10 15.57 14.69
C LYS A 71 -2.66 15.27 15.10
N LEU A 72 -2.47 14.66 16.28
CA LEU A 72 -1.16 14.29 16.80
C LEU A 72 -0.70 12.88 16.37
N ALA A 73 -1.59 12.07 15.80
CA ALA A 73 -1.29 10.69 15.48
C ALA A 73 -0.07 10.48 14.56
N ASP A 74 0.14 11.41 13.64
CA ASP A 74 1.27 11.39 12.70
C ASP A 74 2.36 12.41 13.08
N SER A 75 2.38 12.89 14.33
CA SER A 75 3.35 13.86 14.81
C SER A 75 4.66 13.20 15.19
N GLY A 76 5.78 13.91 14.96
CA GLY A 76 7.09 13.51 15.43
C GLY A 76 7.24 13.63 16.95
N LEU A 77 8.33 13.04 17.48
CA LEU A 77 8.63 12.91 18.90
C LEU A 77 8.49 14.23 19.68
N LYS A 78 9.05 15.32 19.16
CA LYS A 78 9.04 16.63 19.84
C LYS A 78 7.64 17.19 20.06
N LYS A 79 6.76 17.01 19.05
CA LYS A 79 5.36 17.46 19.19
C LYS A 79 4.58 16.58 20.16
N LEU A 80 4.82 15.27 20.16
CA LEU A 80 4.21 14.36 21.13
C LEU A 80 4.71 14.63 22.54
N ALA A 81 6.00 14.92 22.73
CA ALA A 81 6.57 15.32 24.02
C ALA A 81 5.92 16.59 24.56
N GLU A 82 5.77 17.62 23.72
CA GLU A 82 5.11 18.88 24.10
C GLU A 82 3.65 18.66 24.53
N GLU A 83 2.89 17.88 23.77
CA GLU A 83 1.45 17.72 24.00
C GLU A 83 1.10 16.67 25.08
N LEU A 84 1.90 15.60 25.20
CA LEU A 84 1.60 14.48 26.10
C LEU A 84 2.45 14.45 27.37
N CYS A 85 3.68 15.00 27.31
CA CYS A 85 4.59 15.10 28.46
C CYS A 85 4.68 16.53 29.02
N HIS A 86 4.09 17.53 28.34
CA HIS A 86 4.13 18.95 28.69
C HIS A 86 5.55 19.52 28.74
N GLU A 87 6.47 18.99 27.93
CA GLU A 87 7.84 19.46 27.84
C GLU A 87 8.22 19.76 26.38
N ARG A 88 8.73 20.97 26.15
CA ARG A 88 9.20 21.41 24.85
C ARG A 88 10.67 21.05 24.68
N LEU A 89 10.95 20.22 23.66
CA LEU A 89 12.30 19.84 23.31
C LEU A 89 12.92 20.80 22.28
N PRO A 90 14.23 21.10 22.38
CA PRO A 90 14.93 21.91 21.39
C PRO A 90 14.92 21.21 20.03
N THR A 91 14.90 21.98 18.96
CA THR A 91 15.01 21.43 17.59
C THR A 91 16.49 21.18 17.25
N PHE A 92 16.73 20.39 16.22
CA PHE A 92 18.08 20.16 15.69
C PHE A 92 18.77 21.49 15.35
N SER A 93 18.07 22.43 14.72
CA SER A 93 18.57 23.74 14.37
C SER A 93 18.86 24.61 15.59
N ASP A 94 18.12 24.48 16.68
CA ASP A 94 18.37 25.25 17.91
C ASP A 94 19.71 24.86 18.54
N VAL A 95 20.06 23.57 18.50
CA VAL A 95 21.29 23.05 19.11
C VAL A 95 22.49 23.19 18.17
N THR A 96 22.30 22.94 16.87
CA THR A 96 23.43 22.96 15.93
C THR A 96 23.82 24.34 15.43
N ASN A 97 22.88 25.31 15.43
CA ASN A 97 23.10 26.66 14.88
C ASN A 97 23.71 26.63 13.46
N GLY A 98 23.24 25.72 12.61
CA GLY A 98 23.71 25.55 11.23
C GLY A 98 24.97 24.70 11.05
N ARG A 99 25.60 24.25 12.14
CA ARG A 99 26.74 23.30 12.10
C ARG A 99 26.24 21.86 11.89
N HIS A 100 27.12 20.96 11.49
CA HIS A 100 26.84 19.53 11.55
C HIS A 100 26.88 19.03 13.00
N PHE A 101 26.10 17.99 13.33
CA PHE A 101 26.02 17.47 14.70
C PHE A 101 27.39 16.95 15.21
N ASP A 102 28.20 16.36 14.34
CA ASP A 102 29.54 15.87 14.64
C ASP A 102 30.57 16.99 14.89
N GLU A 103 30.23 18.26 14.62
CA GLU A 103 31.04 19.44 14.91
C GLU A 103 30.75 20.04 16.29
N LEU A 104 29.73 19.55 16.98
CA LEU A 104 29.44 19.94 18.36
C LEU A 104 30.39 19.24 19.31
N ASP A 105 30.64 19.89 20.49
CA ASP A 105 31.42 19.27 21.54
C ASP A 105 30.65 18.12 22.20
N ALA A 106 31.24 16.92 22.21
CA ALA A 106 30.66 15.73 22.84
C ALA A 106 30.48 15.88 24.37
N GLN A 107 31.14 16.80 25.00
CA GLN A 107 31.07 17.07 26.45
C GLN A 107 30.20 18.27 26.81
N ASP A 108 29.68 18.99 25.80
CA ASP A 108 28.77 20.09 26.04
C ASP A 108 27.40 19.57 26.54
N MET A 109 26.94 20.15 27.64
CA MET A 109 25.70 19.70 28.32
C MET A 109 24.43 19.86 27.47
N GLU A 110 24.39 20.86 26.57
CA GLU A 110 23.24 21.02 25.68
C GLU A 110 23.24 19.95 24.58
N THR A 111 24.40 19.63 24.03
CA THR A 111 24.60 18.55 23.08
C THR A 111 24.20 17.18 23.69
N ILE A 112 24.67 16.91 24.92
CA ILE A 112 24.34 15.69 25.66
C ILE A 112 22.83 15.62 25.93
N ARG A 113 22.21 16.67 26.43
CA ARG A 113 20.78 16.74 26.71
C ARG A 113 19.97 16.50 25.45
N TYR A 114 20.38 17.10 24.32
CA TYR A 114 19.70 16.89 23.05
C TYR A 114 19.78 15.43 22.60
N GLY A 115 20.95 14.81 22.65
CA GLY A 115 21.14 13.41 22.27
C GLY A 115 20.39 12.41 23.17
N CYS A 116 20.30 12.70 24.48
CA CYS A 116 19.59 11.86 25.44
C CYS A 116 18.07 12.05 25.40
N ALA A 117 17.59 13.24 25.02
CA ALA A 117 16.17 13.57 25.06
C ALA A 117 15.33 12.65 24.16
N ASP A 118 15.80 12.32 22.97
CA ASP A 118 15.06 11.45 22.06
C ASP A 118 14.81 10.06 22.68
N SER A 119 15.78 9.51 23.40
CA SER A 119 15.64 8.22 24.10
C SER A 119 14.76 8.31 25.33
N ASP A 120 14.91 9.35 26.15
CA ASP A 120 14.11 9.58 27.37
C ASP A 120 12.62 9.76 27.01
N PHE A 121 12.32 10.61 26.02
CA PHE A 121 10.94 10.85 25.63
C PHE A 121 10.32 9.68 24.87
N ALA A 122 11.07 8.90 24.10
CA ALA A 122 10.57 7.65 23.55
C ALA A 122 10.13 6.69 24.68
N LEU A 123 10.91 6.58 25.76
CA LEU A 123 10.56 5.76 26.92
C LEU A 123 9.36 6.31 27.70
N ARG A 124 9.24 7.62 27.90
CA ARG A 124 8.07 8.24 28.53
C ARG A 124 6.80 7.98 27.71
N LEU A 125 6.85 8.13 26.39
CA LEU A 125 5.74 7.82 25.49
C LEU A 125 5.37 6.34 25.53
N TYR A 126 6.34 5.43 25.62
CA TYR A 126 6.09 3.99 25.83
C TYR A 126 5.20 3.76 27.06
N HIS A 127 5.52 4.37 28.20
CA HIS A 127 4.72 4.23 29.42
C HIS A 127 3.32 4.85 29.29
N ILE A 128 3.22 6.02 28.65
CA ILE A 128 1.94 6.71 28.42
C ILE A 128 1.02 5.83 27.54
N PHE A 129 1.53 5.33 26.41
CA PHE A 129 0.72 4.54 25.49
C PHE A 129 0.35 3.17 26.07
N ASN A 130 1.25 2.50 26.77
CA ASN A 130 0.94 1.23 27.41
C ASN A 130 -0.12 1.38 28.51
N ASN A 131 -0.05 2.43 29.35
CA ASN A 131 -1.09 2.72 30.31
C ASN A 131 -2.45 3.01 29.63
N TRP A 132 -2.42 3.64 28.47
CA TRP A 132 -3.64 3.88 27.69
C TRP A 132 -4.19 2.57 27.10
N PHE A 133 -3.34 1.70 26.55
CA PHE A 133 -3.75 0.40 26.02
C PHE A 133 -4.36 -0.47 27.12
N ASP A 134 -3.72 -0.57 28.26
CA ASP A 134 -4.19 -1.38 29.39
C ASP A 134 -5.59 -0.94 29.87
N ARG A 135 -5.90 0.36 29.82
CA ARG A 135 -7.18 0.91 30.27
C ARG A 135 -8.29 0.87 29.23
N PHE A 136 -7.97 1.11 27.97
CA PHE A 136 -8.99 1.41 26.95
C PHE A 136 -8.93 0.54 25.71
N LEU A 137 -7.75 0.02 25.34
CA LEU A 137 -7.49 -0.63 24.06
C LEU A 137 -6.52 -1.83 24.19
N PRO A 138 -6.81 -2.84 25.04
CA PRO A 138 -5.84 -3.89 25.36
C PRO A 138 -5.35 -4.68 24.14
N LYS A 139 -6.19 -4.89 23.13
CA LYS A 139 -5.78 -5.56 21.88
C LYS A 139 -4.77 -4.74 21.06
N HIS A 140 -4.76 -3.42 21.19
CA HIS A 140 -3.83 -2.56 20.48
C HIS A 140 -2.39 -2.71 20.98
N ARG A 141 -2.20 -3.06 22.24
CA ARG A 141 -0.87 -3.38 22.78
C ARG A 141 -0.23 -4.53 22.02
N TYR A 142 -0.95 -5.64 21.85
CA TYR A 142 -0.51 -6.78 21.05
C TYR A 142 -0.15 -6.36 19.62
N LEU A 143 -1.03 -5.58 18.97
CA LEU A 143 -0.77 -5.11 17.61
C LEU A 143 0.52 -4.28 17.51
N VAL A 144 0.78 -3.41 18.48
CA VAL A 144 2.01 -2.58 18.47
C VAL A 144 3.25 -3.41 18.75
N GLU A 145 3.22 -4.26 19.79
CA GLU A 145 4.38 -5.01 20.25
C GLU A 145 4.74 -6.16 19.30
N GLU A 146 3.74 -6.93 18.82
CA GLU A 146 3.96 -8.16 18.09
C GLU A 146 3.86 -8.01 16.56
N ILE A 147 3.26 -6.94 16.06
CA ILE A 147 3.00 -6.78 14.63
C ILE A 147 3.62 -5.51 14.07
N GLU A 148 3.21 -4.33 14.57
CA GLU A 148 3.59 -3.07 13.93
C GLU A 148 5.06 -2.71 14.13
N SER A 149 5.56 -2.82 15.37
CA SER A 149 6.94 -2.47 15.67
C SER A 149 7.96 -3.42 15.02
N PRO A 150 7.78 -4.75 15.05
CA PRO A 150 8.64 -5.66 14.28
C PRO A 150 8.54 -5.42 12.76
N THR A 151 7.34 -5.12 12.24
CA THR A 151 7.17 -4.73 10.82
C THR A 151 7.98 -3.47 10.51
N ALA A 152 7.98 -2.45 11.39
CA ALA A 152 8.77 -1.24 11.20
C ALA A 152 10.29 -1.53 11.13
N VAL A 153 10.80 -2.46 11.94
CA VAL A 153 12.20 -2.94 11.85
C VAL A 153 12.48 -3.53 10.46
N TYR A 154 11.62 -4.43 9.98
CA TYR A 154 11.75 -5.02 8.64
C TYR A 154 11.75 -3.97 7.53
N LEU A 155 10.87 -2.96 7.62
CA LEU A 155 10.82 -1.87 6.65
C LEU A 155 12.08 -0.99 6.67
N GLY A 156 12.70 -0.82 7.84
CA GLY A 156 14.02 -0.18 7.96
C GLY A 156 15.12 -0.97 7.25
N MET A 157 15.09 -2.29 7.33
CA MET A 157 16.00 -3.16 6.56
C MET A 157 15.76 -3.03 5.05
N MET A 158 14.49 -2.99 4.60
CA MET A 158 14.16 -2.76 3.19
C MET A 158 14.73 -1.43 2.70
N LYS A 159 14.58 -0.36 3.49
CA LYS A 159 15.18 0.94 3.18
C LYS A 159 16.70 0.87 3.07
N HIS A 160 17.37 0.17 3.98
CA HIS A 160 18.82 -0.05 3.92
C HIS A 160 19.23 -0.81 2.65
N ASN A 161 18.57 -1.92 2.36
CA ASN A 161 18.88 -2.76 1.20
C ASN A 161 18.69 -2.01 -0.12
N GLY A 162 17.64 -1.19 -0.20
CA GLY A 162 17.27 -0.42 -1.38
C GLY A 162 16.86 -1.29 -2.56
N VAL A 163 16.21 -0.68 -3.52
CA VAL A 163 15.72 -1.31 -4.75
C VAL A 163 16.70 -1.04 -5.87
N PRO A 164 17.34 -2.06 -6.46
CA PRO A 164 18.28 -1.87 -7.55
C PRO A 164 17.54 -1.45 -8.82
N VAL A 165 18.06 -0.44 -9.54
CA VAL A 165 17.43 0.09 -10.74
C VAL A 165 18.43 0.33 -11.87
N ASN A 166 18.00 0.08 -13.10
CA ASN A 166 18.77 0.33 -14.31
C ASN A 166 18.55 1.78 -14.78
N ALA A 167 19.54 2.65 -14.51
CA ALA A 167 19.47 4.06 -14.88
C ALA A 167 19.57 4.31 -16.37
N ASP A 168 20.27 3.46 -17.12
CA ASP A 168 20.48 3.65 -18.55
C ASP A 168 19.20 3.32 -19.32
N LEU A 169 18.53 2.23 -18.94
CA LEU A 169 17.19 1.90 -19.46
C LEU A 169 16.19 3.01 -19.15
N MET A 170 16.22 3.59 -17.95
CA MET A 170 15.34 4.73 -17.60
C MET A 170 15.61 5.95 -18.47
N LYS A 171 16.86 6.28 -18.77
CA LYS A 171 17.22 7.43 -19.63
C LYS A 171 16.83 7.19 -21.10
N GLU A 172 16.94 5.98 -21.58
CA GLU A 172 16.47 5.58 -22.92
C GLU A 172 14.97 5.86 -23.04
N HIS A 173 14.18 5.34 -22.12
CA HIS A 173 12.73 5.58 -22.10
C HIS A 173 12.34 7.03 -21.77
N GLN A 174 13.21 7.80 -21.12
CA GLN A 174 13.00 9.24 -20.91
C GLN A 174 12.96 9.99 -22.25
N GLN A 175 13.92 9.67 -23.14
CA GLN A 175 13.99 10.25 -24.48
C GLN A 175 12.77 9.84 -25.31
N GLU A 176 12.39 8.57 -25.28
CA GLU A 176 11.19 8.06 -25.95
C GLU A 176 9.93 8.80 -25.47
N ALA A 177 9.75 8.92 -24.16
CA ALA A 177 8.58 9.61 -23.56
C ALA A 177 8.52 11.10 -23.99
N GLU A 178 9.66 11.78 -24.03
CA GLU A 178 9.75 13.16 -24.51
C GLU A 178 9.34 13.30 -25.96
N GLN A 179 9.82 12.41 -26.83
CA GLN A 179 9.46 12.39 -28.25
C GLN A 179 7.96 12.14 -28.44
N GLN A 180 7.38 11.16 -27.75
CA GLN A 180 5.95 10.88 -27.84
C GLN A 180 5.10 12.05 -27.32
N MET A 181 5.48 12.61 -26.17
CA MET A 181 4.76 13.78 -25.63
C MET A 181 4.82 14.98 -26.58
N GLN A 182 5.97 15.23 -27.24
CA GLN A 182 6.09 16.31 -28.19
C GLN A 182 5.24 16.05 -29.45
N ARG A 183 5.25 14.83 -29.98
CA ARG A 183 4.40 14.42 -31.12
C ARG A 183 2.93 14.68 -30.82
N ILE A 184 2.44 14.14 -29.68
CA ILE A 184 1.03 14.26 -29.29
C ILE A 184 0.66 15.73 -29.04
N ARG A 185 1.56 16.50 -28.41
CA ARG A 185 1.34 17.94 -28.18
C ARG A 185 1.16 18.69 -29.50
N ASN A 186 1.98 18.41 -30.51
CA ASN A 186 1.87 19.01 -31.83
C ASN A 186 0.52 18.67 -32.49
N GLU A 187 0.09 17.40 -32.40
CA GLU A 187 -1.21 16.96 -32.91
C GLU A 187 -2.37 17.65 -32.17
N ILE A 188 -2.32 17.80 -30.87
CA ILE A 188 -3.30 18.56 -30.09
C ILE A 188 -3.30 20.02 -30.53
N THR A 189 -2.13 20.65 -30.68
CA THR A 189 -2.02 22.05 -31.11
C THR A 189 -2.61 22.26 -32.50
N MET A 190 -2.49 21.31 -33.42
CA MET A 190 -3.13 21.36 -34.72
C MET A 190 -4.66 21.37 -34.62
N LEU A 191 -5.22 20.70 -33.61
CA LEU A 191 -6.68 20.61 -33.41
C LEU A 191 -7.27 21.84 -32.69
N ILE A 192 -6.56 22.36 -31.67
CA ILE A 192 -7.12 23.37 -30.76
C ILE A 192 -6.37 24.72 -30.79
N GLY A 193 -5.32 24.87 -31.61
CA GLY A 193 -4.44 26.02 -31.59
C GLY A 193 -3.47 26.02 -30.40
N ASP A 194 -2.81 27.17 -30.17
CA ASP A 194 -1.80 27.32 -29.11
C ASP A 194 -2.44 27.54 -27.73
N ILE A 195 -3.20 26.53 -27.28
CA ILE A 195 -3.83 26.53 -25.97
C ILE A 195 -2.94 25.75 -24.99
N SER A 196 -2.57 26.38 -23.87
CA SER A 196 -1.78 25.73 -22.84
C SER A 196 -2.56 24.58 -22.19
N ILE A 197 -2.13 23.33 -22.42
CA ILE A 197 -2.76 22.14 -21.82
C ILE A 197 -2.09 21.72 -20.50
N GLY A 198 -0.83 22.14 -20.24
CA GLY A 198 -0.05 21.71 -19.10
C GLY A 198 0.29 20.21 -19.11
N ALA A 199 0.88 19.72 -18.04
CA ALA A 199 1.29 18.32 -17.94
C ALA A 199 0.12 17.31 -17.87
N ASN A 200 -1.02 17.74 -17.33
CA ASN A 200 -2.19 16.87 -17.10
C ASN A 200 -3.41 17.27 -17.95
N CYS A 201 -3.24 18.08 -18.98
CA CYS A 201 -4.33 18.60 -19.81
C CYS A 201 -5.55 19.08 -18.96
N SER A 202 -5.27 19.86 -17.92
CA SER A 202 -6.29 20.32 -16.96
C SER A 202 -6.13 21.78 -16.55
N THR A 203 -5.39 22.55 -17.35
CA THR A 203 -5.22 23.99 -17.14
C THR A 203 -6.55 24.73 -17.21
N LYS A 204 -6.59 25.94 -16.67
CA LYS A 204 -7.76 26.81 -16.78
C LYS A 204 -8.09 27.09 -18.25
N ALA A 205 -7.09 27.43 -19.06
CA ALA A 205 -7.28 27.72 -20.50
C ALA A 205 -7.87 26.52 -21.26
N PHE A 206 -7.38 25.29 -20.97
CA PHE A 206 -7.93 24.11 -21.64
C PHE A 206 -9.38 23.82 -21.23
N LYS A 207 -9.74 24.03 -19.95
CA LYS A 207 -11.12 23.86 -19.47
C LYS A 207 -12.06 24.92 -20.09
N GLU A 208 -11.63 26.18 -20.14
CA GLU A 208 -12.37 27.24 -20.79
C GLU A 208 -12.60 26.91 -22.28
N TYR A 209 -11.60 26.37 -22.95
CA TYR A 209 -11.75 25.91 -24.33
C TYR A 209 -12.80 24.81 -24.47
N LEU A 210 -12.75 23.77 -23.64
CA LEU A 210 -13.70 22.65 -23.68
C LEU A 210 -15.15 23.12 -23.42
N TYR A 211 -15.36 23.92 -22.37
CA TYR A 211 -16.70 24.22 -21.88
C TYR A 211 -17.27 25.54 -22.38
N GLN A 212 -16.44 26.53 -22.68
CA GLN A 212 -16.89 27.84 -23.14
C GLN A 212 -16.77 27.97 -24.67
N THR A 213 -15.65 27.56 -25.25
CA THR A 213 -15.44 27.69 -26.72
C THR A 213 -16.11 26.55 -27.47
N LEU A 214 -15.86 25.30 -27.09
CA LEU A 214 -16.49 24.15 -27.75
C LEU A 214 -17.92 23.88 -27.25
N GLN A 215 -18.33 24.50 -26.13
CA GLN A 215 -19.63 24.32 -25.49
C GLN A 215 -20.00 22.86 -25.21
N LEU A 216 -19.00 22.06 -24.76
CA LEU A 216 -19.23 20.66 -24.42
C LEU A 216 -20.04 20.53 -23.13
N PRO A 217 -20.84 19.46 -22.97
CA PRO A 217 -21.62 19.27 -21.76
C PRO A 217 -20.72 19.00 -20.53
N VAL A 218 -21.13 19.55 -19.39
CA VAL A 218 -20.44 19.31 -18.12
C VAL A 218 -20.82 17.93 -17.61
N MET A 219 -19.96 16.93 -17.83
CA MET A 219 -20.20 15.54 -17.43
C MET A 219 -20.02 15.30 -15.94
N LYS A 220 -19.16 16.12 -15.27
CA LYS A 220 -18.82 15.99 -13.86
C LYS A 220 -18.37 17.33 -13.30
N VAL A 221 -18.68 17.57 -12.03
CA VAL A 221 -18.15 18.70 -11.26
C VAL A 221 -17.22 18.21 -10.14
N THR A 222 -16.27 19.07 -9.78
CA THR A 222 -15.37 18.86 -8.64
C THR A 222 -16.10 19.12 -7.31
N ALA A 223 -15.49 18.75 -6.20
CA ALA A 223 -16.03 19.06 -4.86
C ALA A 223 -16.23 20.56 -4.61
N SER A 224 -15.51 21.43 -5.34
CA SER A 224 -15.67 22.89 -5.34
C SER A 224 -16.68 23.42 -6.38
N ASN A 225 -17.52 22.55 -6.90
CA ASN A 225 -18.55 22.84 -7.91
C ASN A 225 -18.01 23.50 -9.19
N ARG A 226 -16.81 23.10 -9.62
CA ARG A 226 -16.19 23.53 -10.90
C ARG A 226 -16.19 22.37 -11.87
N GLU A 227 -16.15 22.67 -13.18
CA GLU A 227 -16.06 21.67 -14.23
C GLU A 227 -14.84 20.78 -14.03
N ALA A 228 -15.08 19.47 -14.03
CA ALA A 228 -14.01 18.48 -13.92
C ALA A 228 -13.31 18.30 -15.29
N ALA A 229 -12.05 17.91 -15.23
CA ALA A 229 -11.28 17.47 -16.39
C ALA A 229 -10.38 16.29 -16.02
N ASP A 230 -10.87 15.38 -15.17
CA ASP A 230 -10.18 14.14 -14.81
C ASP A 230 -10.33 13.07 -15.91
N ASP A 231 -9.65 11.94 -15.76
CA ASP A 231 -9.64 10.89 -16.78
C ASP A 231 -11.05 10.33 -17.04
N ALA A 232 -11.88 10.19 -16.00
CA ALA A 232 -13.26 9.75 -16.17
C ALA A 232 -14.09 10.75 -16.99
N THR A 233 -13.87 12.05 -16.76
CA THR A 233 -14.51 13.11 -17.55
C THR A 233 -14.08 13.06 -19.00
N MET A 234 -12.78 12.83 -19.28
CA MET A 234 -12.29 12.73 -20.66
C MET A 234 -12.88 11.52 -21.40
N ILE A 235 -13.07 10.40 -20.72
CA ILE A 235 -13.74 9.22 -21.29
C ILE A 235 -15.20 9.55 -21.64
N LEU A 236 -15.94 10.14 -20.70
CA LEU A 236 -17.34 10.52 -20.92
C LEU A 236 -17.51 11.56 -22.04
N LEU A 237 -16.62 12.54 -22.10
CA LEU A 237 -16.62 13.53 -23.19
C LEU A 237 -16.29 12.90 -24.53
N LYS A 238 -15.35 11.94 -24.56
CA LYS A 238 -15.07 11.19 -25.80
C LYS A 238 -16.30 10.43 -26.27
N GLU A 239 -16.95 9.64 -25.40
CA GLU A 239 -18.17 8.89 -25.73
C GLU A 239 -19.30 9.81 -26.23
N TRP A 240 -19.46 10.98 -25.59
CA TRP A 240 -20.44 11.96 -26.03
C TRP A 240 -20.08 12.53 -27.40
N CYS A 241 -18.80 12.81 -27.64
CA CYS A 241 -18.34 13.32 -28.94
C CYS A 241 -18.46 12.23 -30.02
N ASP A 242 -18.16 10.99 -29.75
CA ASP A 242 -18.33 9.86 -30.70
C ASP A 242 -19.78 9.82 -31.24
N ALA A 243 -20.76 10.14 -30.39
CA ALA A 243 -22.18 10.13 -30.77
C ALA A 243 -22.69 11.47 -31.38
N ASN A 244 -22.15 12.61 -30.96
CA ASN A 244 -22.74 13.93 -31.28
C ASN A 244 -21.82 14.86 -32.07
N ARG A 245 -20.50 14.71 -31.92
CA ARG A 245 -19.46 15.55 -32.56
C ARG A 245 -18.21 14.73 -32.87
N PRO A 246 -18.28 13.75 -33.77
CA PRO A 246 -17.21 12.81 -34.05
C PRO A 246 -15.89 13.46 -34.48
N GLU A 247 -15.93 14.66 -35.03
CA GLU A 247 -14.77 15.48 -35.40
C GLU A 247 -13.88 15.85 -34.18
N LEU A 248 -14.44 15.87 -32.97
CA LEU A 248 -13.71 16.19 -31.73
C LEU A 248 -13.21 14.93 -30.99
N SER A 249 -13.63 13.76 -31.39
CA SER A 249 -13.29 12.50 -30.67
C SER A 249 -11.79 12.26 -30.57
N SER A 250 -11.05 12.57 -31.62
CA SER A 250 -9.59 12.44 -31.69
C SER A 250 -8.87 13.27 -30.61
N LEU A 251 -9.38 14.45 -30.28
CA LEU A 251 -8.82 15.31 -29.24
C LEU A 251 -8.76 14.57 -27.88
N PHE A 252 -9.84 13.89 -27.51
CA PHE A 252 -9.90 13.18 -26.22
C PHE A 252 -9.01 11.95 -26.19
N THR A 253 -8.85 11.27 -27.31
CA THR A 253 -7.88 10.15 -27.44
C THR A 253 -6.45 10.66 -27.23
N LEU A 254 -6.07 11.76 -27.91
CA LEU A 254 -4.76 12.38 -27.77
C LEU A 254 -4.50 12.90 -26.34
N VAL A 255 -5.52 13.50 -25.69
CA VAL A 255 -5.42 13.95 -24.30
C VAL A 255 -5.15 12.78 -23.35
N GLN A 256 -5.83 11.65 -23.52
CA GLN A 256 -5.60 10.46 -22.70
C GLN A 256 -4.20 9.89 -22.93
N GLU A 257 -3.75 9.82 -24.18
CA GLU A 257 -2.41 9.35 -24.53
C GLU A 257 -1.32 10.28 -23.97
N TYR A 258 -1.48 11.60 -24.11
CA TYR A 258 -0.56 12.59 -23.55
C TYR A 258 -0.43 12.45 -22.02
N ARG A 259 -1.54 12.33 -21.31
CA ARG A 259 -1.56 12.13 -19.86
C ARG A 259 -0.83 10.85 -19.44
N LYS A 260 -1.03 9.78 -20.20
CA LYS A 260 -0.36 8.50 -19.96
C LYS A 260 1.16 8.68 -20.04
N TRP A 261 1.67 9.27 -21.10
CA TRP A 261 3.10 9.52 -21.27
C TRP A 261 3.64 10.53 -20.26
N SER A 262 2.91 11.59 -19.97
CA SER A 262 3.28 12.59 -18.95
C SER A 262 3.43 11.95 -17.57
N LYS A 263 2.50 11.06 -17.18
CA LYS A 263 2.57 10.32 -15.92
C LYS A 263 3.76 9.35 -15.90
N ILE A 264 3.98 8.63 -16.99
CA ILE A 264 5.12 7.71 -17.12
C ILE A 264 6.42 8.48 -16.92
N LYS A 265 6.62 9.57 -17.66
CA LYS A 265 7.83 10.38 -17.54
C LYS A 265 7.99 10.97 -16.14
N SER A 266 7.01 11.73 -15.66
CA SER A 266 7.16 12.51 -14.43
C SER A 266 7.19 11.66 -13.16
N THR A 267 6.38 10.60 -13.10
CA THR A 267 6.24 9.79 -11.87
C THR A 267 7.26 8.67 -11.81
N TYR A 268 7.42 7.93 -12.91
CA TYR A 268 8.20 6.70 -12.88
C TYR A 268 9.64 6.91 -13.39
N ILE A 269 9.86 7.72 -14.44
CA ILE A 269 11.21 7.93 -14.95
C ILE A 269 11.92 9.02 -14.14
N ASP A 270 11.44 10.27 -14.23
CA ASP A 270 12.07 11.42 -13.55
C ASP A 270 12.03 11.24 -12.04
N GLY A 271 10.91 10.71 -11.49
CA GLY A 271 10.76 10.43 -10.08
C GLY A 271 11.76 9.39 -9.57
N TYR A 272 11.95 8.31 -10.29
CA TYR A 272 12.91 7.26 -9.89
C TYR A 272 14.36 7.74 -10.04
N LEU A 273 14.71 8.41 -11.14
CA LEU A 273 16.04 8.98 -11.34
C LEU A 273 16.40 10.00 -10.26
N LYS A 274 15.45 10.85 -9.85
CA LYS A 274 15.64 11.83 -8.78
C LYS A 274 16.01 11.20 -7.44
N PHE A 275 15.40 10.05 -7.12
CA PHE A 275 15.61 9.38 -5.84
C PHE A 275 16.69 8.28 -5.89
N ARG A 276 17.26 8.02 -7.07
CA ARG A 276 18.34 7.05 -7.21
C ARG A 276 19.61 7.60 -6.55
N ASN A 277 20.15 6.85 -5.62
CA ASN A 277 21.44 7.14 -5.00
C ASN A 277 22.57 6.79 -6.00
N ALA A 278 23.40 7.77 -6.34
CA ALA A 278 24.48 7.60 -7.32
C ALA A 278 25.56 6.59 -6.86
N ALA A 279 25.84 6.53 -5.55
CA ALA A 279 26.87 5.65 -5.00
C ALA A 279 26.43 4.18 -4.95
N THR A 280 25.15 3.91 -4.65
CA THR A 280 24.63 2.54 -4.52
C THR A 280 23.96 2.02 -5.79
N GLY A 281 23.59 2.90 -6.70
CA GLY A 281 22.78 2.56 -7.87
C GLY A 281 21.31 2.19 -7.56
N LYS A 282 20.87 2.42 -6.32
CA LYS A 282 19.58 1.97 -5.81
C LYS A 282 18.68 3.15 -5.44
N ILE A 283 17.38 2.88 -5.34
CA ILE A 283 16.40 3.76 -4.71
C ILE A 283 16.17 3.24 -3.28
N HIS A 284 16.18 4.14 -2.30
CA HIS A 284 15.95 3.83 -0.89
C HIS A 284 14.66 4.50 -0.40
N PRO A 285 13.48 3.97 -0.74
CA PRO A 285 12.21 4.60 -0.41
C PRO A 285 11.91 4.54 1.08
N ASP A 286 11.04 5.45 1.53
CA ASP A 286 10.52 5.44 2.89
C ASP A 286 9.27 4.56 2.95
N PHE A 287 9.35 3.46 3.69
CA PHE A 287 8.21 2.62 4.01
C PHE A 287 7.69 2.90 5.41
N PHE A 288 6.38 2.85 5.58
CA PHE A 288 5.70 3.09 6.85
C PHE A 288 4.81 1.90 7.19
N ALA A 289 4.98 1.38 8.39
CA ALA A 289 4.21 0.23 8.85
C ALA A 289 2.71 0.56 8.97
N LEU A 290 2.39 1.74 9.48
CA LEU A 290 1.04 2.14 9.82
C LEU A 290 0.74 3.57 9.35
N SER A 291 0.30 3.75 8.11
CA SER A 291 -0.09 5.07 7.60
C SER A 291 -1.48 5.13 6.97
N THR A 292 -2.12 3.98 6.78
CA THR A 292 -3.50 3.90 6.29
C THR A 292 -4.48 3.56 7.41
N GLU A 293 -5.76 3.87 7.22
CA GLU A 293 -6.82 3.58 8.20
C GLU A 293 -7.10 2.07 8.36
N THR A 294 -6.72 1.26 7.38
CA THR A 294 -6.87 -0.20 7.39
C THR A 294 -5.65 -0.95 7.92
N GLY A 295 -4.55 -0.24 8.22
CA GLY A 295 -3.31 -0.86 8.66
C GLY A 295 -2.40 -1.33 7.53
N ARG A 296 -2.73 -1.08 6.26
CA ARG A 296 -1.82 -1.33 5.15
C ARG A 296 -0.57 -0.45 5.24
N MET A 297 0.56 -1.01 4.87
CA MET A 297 1.82 -0.29 4.72
C MET A 297 1.73 0.73 3.58
N ASN A 298 2.58 1.75 3.63
CA ASN A 298 2.68 2.78 2.61
C ASN A 298 4.13 3.04 2.25
N CYS A 299 4.35 3.62 1.06
CA CYS A 299 5.67 3.92 0.53
C CYS A 299 5.70 5.35 -0.02
N ARG A 300 6.81 6.08 0.22
CA ARG A 300 7.04 7.43 -0.29
C ARG A 300 8.49 7.59 -0.70
N ASN A 301 8.77 8.64 -1.45
CA ASN A 301 10.13 9.09 -1.81
C ASN A 301 10.99 8.05 -2.54
N PRO A 302 10.55 7.48 -3.68
CA PRO A 302 9.25 7.59 -4.35
C PRO A 302 8.26 6.50 -3.89
N ASN A 303 6.98 6.63 -4.27
CA ASN A 303 6.01 5.57 -4.02
C ASN A 303 6.14 4.44 -5.05
N LEU A 304 6.90 3.40 -4.72
CA LEU A 304 7.09 2.23 -5.56
C LEU A 304 5.88 1.27 -5.57
N GLN A 305 4.95 1.40 -4.61
CA GLN A 305 3.73 0.57 -4.56
C GLN A 305 2.74 0.89 -5.69
N ASN A 306 2.89 2.05 -6.33
CA ASN A 306 2.07 2.45 -7.48
C ASN A 306 2.67 2.06 -8.83
N CYS A 307 3.71 1.22 -8.87
CA CYS A 307 4.31 0.74 -10.12
C CYS A 307 3.23 0.09 -11.01
N PRO A 308 3.08 0.51 -12.29
CA PRO A 308 1.98 0.06 -13.11
C PRO A 308 2.06 -1.44 -13.41
N ARG A 309 0.88 -2.06 -13.60
CA ARG A 309 0.82 -3.44 -14.06
C ARG A 309 1.11 -3.51 -15.56
N LYS A 310 1.64 -4.63 -16.04
CA LYS A 310 2.04 -4.87 -17.44
C LYS A 310 0.95 -4.47 -18.47
N SER A 311 -0.32 -4.68 -18.14
CA SER A 311 -1.45 -4.34 -19.03
C SER A 311 -1.62 -2.83 -19.29
N ASN A 312 -1.12 -1.97 -18.42
CA ASN A 312 -1.28 -0.51 -18.48
C ASN A 312 0.06 0.23 -18.67
N ASP A 313 1.12 -0.51 -18.98
CA ASP A 313 2.48 -0.04 -19.02
C ASP A 313 3.09 -0.24 -20.41
N PRO A 314 3.16 0.81 -21.24
CA PRO A 314 3.66 0.69 -22.60
C PRO A 314 5.19 0.50 -22.71
N ILE A 315 5.94 0.90 -21.67
CA ILE A 315 7.41 0.90 -21.68
C ILE A 315 8.01 -0.13 -20.70
N GLY A 316 7.18 -0.86 -19.97
CA GLY A 316 7.68 -1.83 -18.99
C GLY A 316 8.39 -1.20 -17.80
N VAL A 317 7.77 -0.23 -17.10
CA VAL A 317 8.34 0.47 -15.92
C VAL A 317 8.87 -0.50 -14.87
N ARG A 318 8.22 -1.67 -14.71
CA ARG A 318 8.70 -2.72 -13.80
C ARG A 318 10.08 -3.26 -14.19
N ASN A 319 10.46 -3.19 -15.48
CA ASN A 319 11.80 -3.61 -15.95
C ASN A 319 12.90 -2.64 -15.51
N PHE A 320 12.58 -1.46 -15.02
CA PHE A 320 13.58 -0.58 -14.43
C PHE A 320 14.19 -1.15 -13.14
N ILE A 321 13.45 -2.01 -12.44
CA ILE A 321 13.92 -2.72 -11.26
C ILE A 321 14.60 -4.00 -11.73
N GLN A 322 15.94 -4.05 -11.63
CA GLN A 322 16.76 -5.15 -12.14
C GLN A 322 17.71 -5.65 -11.05
N ALA A 323 17.81 -6.99 -10.97
CA ALA A 323 18.80 -7.63 -10.11
C ALA A 323 20.22 -7.38 -10.67
N PRO A 324 21.22 -7.19 -9.81
CA PRO A 324 22.61 -7.20 -10.23
C PRO A 324 23.01 -8.61 -10.70
N GLU A 325 24.16 -8.69 -11.34
CA GLU A 325 24.72 -9.97 -11.82
C GLU A 325 24.72 -11.05 -10.72
N ASN A 326 24.44 -12.29 -11.11
CA ASN A 326 24.33 -13.46 -10.21
C ASN A 326 23.23 -13.39 -9.13
N HIS A 327 22.31 -12.44 -9.25
CA HIS A 327 21.15 -12.33 -8.38
C HIS A 327 19.83 -12.45 -9.16
N LEU A 328 18.76 -12.71 -8.41
CA LEU A 328 17.37 -12.70 -8.90
C LEU A 328 16.53 -11.79 -8.01
N ILE A 329 15.47 -11.27 -8.60
CA ILE A 329 14.33 -10.73 -7.89
C ILE A 329 13.38 -11.89 -7.65
N LEU A 330 13.09 -12.19 -6.38
CA LEU A 330 12.10 -13.16 -5.96
C LEU A 330 10.90 -12.41 -5.43
N SER A 331 9.71 -12.72 -5.93
CA SER A 331 8.45 -12.16 -5.47
C SER A 331 7.50 -13.27 -5.01
N LEU A 332 6.86 -13.06 -3.86
CA LEU A 332 5.79 -13.92 -3.37
C LEU A 332 4.55 -13.07 -3.10
N ASP A 333 3.42 -13.45 -3.69
CA ASP A 333 2.13 -12.75 -3.57
C ASP A 333 1.08 -13.68 -2.96
N PHE A 334 0.29 -13.17 -2.00
CA PHE A 334 -0.81 -13.95 -1.47
C PHE A 334 -1.93 -14.13 -2.50
N SER A 335 -2.25 -15.37 -2.81
CA SER A 335 -3.38 -15.68 -3.69
C SER A 335 -4.70 -15.35 -3.02
N GLN A 336 -5.34 -14.27 -3.47
CA GLN A 336 -6.70 -13.86 -3.10
C GLN A 336 -6.93 -13.66 -1.59
N ILE A 337 -5.97 -13.12 -0.87
CA ILE A 337 -6.03 -13.00 0.60
C ILE A 337 -7.31 -12.33 1.11
N GLU A 338 -7.74 -11.21 0.49
CA GLU A 338 -8.95 -10.51 0.92
C GLU A 338 -10.22 -11.35 0.75
N LEU A 339 -10.29 -12.18 -0.30
CA LEU A 339 -11.43 -13.06 -0.52
C LEU A 339 -11.44 -14.23 0.48
N ARG A 340 -10.25 -14.77 0.83
CA ARG A 340 -10.12 -15.80 1.89
C ARG A 340 -10.52 -15.24 3.25
N VAL A 341 -10.06 -14.03 3.59
CA VAL A 341 -10.46 -13.32 4.81
C VAL A 341 -11.97 -13.04 4.79
N GLY A 342 -12.53 -12.65 3.65
CA GLY A 342 -13.97 -12.44 3.50
C GLY A 342 -14.78 -13.72 3.75
N ALA A 343 -14.36 -14.86 3.18
CA ALA A 343 -14.95 -16.17 3.42
C ALA A 343 -14.85 -16.56 4.90
N PHE A 344 -13.70 -16.33 5.53
CA PHE A 344 -13.50 -16.53 6.97
C PHE A 344 -14.48 -15.73 7.83
N TYR A 345 -14.72 -14.46 7.49
CA TYR A 345 -15.68 -13.62 8.25
C TYR A 345 -17.13 -14.01 8.05
N CYS A 346 -17.55 -14.23 6.81
CA CYS A 346 -18.97 -14.52 6.53
C CYS A 346 -19.35 -15.98 6.75
N ARG A 347 -18.37 -16.90 6.81
CA ARG A 347 -18.61 -18.35 6.96
C ARG A 347 -19.58 -18.93 5.92
N ASP A 348 -19.59 -18.34 4.72
CA ASP A 348 -20.44 -18.86 3.65
C ASP A 348 -19.97 -20.25 3.22
N LYS A 349 -20.90 -21.22 3.21
CA LYS A 349 -20.59 -22.62 2.96
C LYS A 349 -19.87 -22.83 1.62
N THR A 350 -20.39 -22.23 0.56
CA THR A 350 -19.81 -22.37 -0.79
C THR A 350 -18.41 -21.77 -0.87
N MET A 351 -18.19 -20.62 -0.25
CA MET A 351 -16.86 -19.99 -0.21
C MET A 351 -15.88 -20.82 0.62
N MET A 352 -16.29 -21.28 1.81
CA MET A 352 -15.44 -22.10 2.69
C MET A 352 -15.04 -23.41 2.02
N GLU A 353 -16.00 -24.17 1.48
CA GLU A 353 -15.73 -25.42 0.78
C GLU A 353 -14.82 -25.22 -0.45
N THR A 354 -15.02 -24.13 -1.20
CA THR A 354 -14.19 -23.82 -2.36
C THR A 354 -12.72 -23.65 -1.95
N TYR A 355 -12.43 -22.89 -0.90
CA TYR A 355 -11.04 -22.67 -0.46
C TYR A 355 -10.43 -23.87 0.25
N GLN A 356 -11.20 -24.62 1.05
CA GLN A 356 -10.74 -25.85 1.73
C GLN A 356 -10.35 -26.94 0.73
N ASN A 357 -11.04 -27.00 -0.41
CA ASN A 357 -10.77 -27.96 -1.49
C ASN A 357 -9.82 -27.39 -2.57
N SER A 358 -9.10 -26.33 -2.30
CA SER A 358 -8.19 -25.65 -3.26
C SER A 358 -8.87 -25.28 -4.59
N GLY A 359 -10.18 -24.94 -4.53
CA GLY A 359 -10.97 -24.59 -5.70
C GLY A 359 -10.81 -23.14 -6.16
N ASP A 360 -11.29 -22.86 -7.35
CA ASP A 360 -11.29 -21.53 -7.96
C ASP A 360 -12.55 -20.74 -7.57
N ILE A 361 -12.42 -19.78 -6.65
CA ILE A 361 -13.55 -18.95 -6.19
C ILE A 361 -14.19 -18.13 -7.34
N HIS A 362 -13.42 -17.76 -8.36
CA HIS A 362 -13.98 -17.03 -9.50
C HIS A 362 -14.84 -17.94 -10.37
N ALA A 363 -14.49 -19.22 -10.49
CA ALA A 363 -15.34 -20.22 -11.15
C ALA A 363 -16.60 -20.51 -10.32
N ALA A 364 -16.47 -20.65 -8.99
CA ALA A 364 -17.62 -20.81 -8.10
C ALA A 364 -18.59 -19.61 -8.21
N THR A 365 -18.07 -18.40 -8.20
CA THR A 365 -18.88 -17.18 -8.37
C THR A 365 -19.49 -17.08 -9.76
N THR A 366 -18.79 -17.49 -10.82
CA THR A 366 -19.35 -17.57 -12.17
C THR A 366 -20.54 -18.53 -12.21
N SER A 367 -20.38 -19.71 -11.61
CA SER A 367 -21.45 -20.70 -11.48
C SER A 367 -22.68 -20.13 -10.78
N VAL A 368 -22.49 -19.46 -9.66
CA VAL A 368 -23.55 -18.80 -8.86
C VAL A 368 -24.26 -17.71 -9.65
N ILE A 369 -23.53 -16.81 -10.30
CA ILE A 369 -24.12 -15.65 -10.99
C ILE A 369 -24.89 -16.08 -12.23
N PHE A 370 -24.32 -16.99 -13.04
CA PHE A 370 -24.82 -17.33 -14.38
C PHE A 370 -25.56 -18.65 -14.44
N GLY A 371 -25.70 -19.37 -13.31
CA GLY A 371 -26.45 -20.64 -13.25
C GLY A 371 -25.82 -21.79 -14.02
N CYS A 372 -24.51 -21.75 -14.30
CA CYS A 372 -23.77 -22.83 -14.95
C CYS A 372 -23.09 -23.74 -13.90
N THR A 373 -22.71 -24.94 -14.31
CA THR A 373 -21.97 -25.85 -13.44
C THR A 373 -20.55 -25.33 -13.19
N TYR A 374 -19.93 -25.74 -12.09
CA TYR A 374 -18.55 -25.36 -11.77
C TYR A 374 -17.56 -25.77 -12.87
N ALA A 375 -17.74 -26.97 -13.45
CA ALA A 375 -16.92 -27.44 -14.57
C ALA A 375 -17.07 -26.56 -15.83
N GLU A 376 -18.29 -26.14 -16.15
CA GLU A 376 -18.54 -25.20 -17.25
C GLU A 376 -17.90 -23.83 -16.98
N ALA A 377 -17.95 -23.35 -15.73
CA ALA A 377 -17.32 -22.09 -15.33
C ALA A 377 -15.79 -22.11 -15.46
N GLN A 378 -15.15 -23.29 -15.43
CA GLN A 378 -13.72 -23.47 -15.65
C GLN A 378 -13.34 -23.72 -17.12
N ASN A 379 -14.31 -24.05 -17.98
CA ASN A 379 -14.04 -24.39 -19.37
C ASN A 379 -13.65 -23.16 -20.21
N LYS A 380 -12.35 -22.99 -20.45
CA LYS A 380 -11.77 -21.87 -21.20
C LYS A 380 -12.21 -21.81 -22.68
N HIS A 381 -12.78 -22.88 -23.21
CA HIS A 381 -13.24 -22.97 -24.61
C HIS A 381 -14.70 -22.50 -24.79
N ARG A 382 -15.43 -22.22 -23.71
CA ARG A 382 -16.78 -21.64 -23.81
C ARG A 382 -16.70 -20.20 -24.34
N PRO A 383 -17.58 -19.80 -25.27
CA PRO A 383 -17.59 -18.43 -25.81
C PRO A 383 -17.73 -17.36 -24.71
N GLU A 384 -18.57 -17.62 -23.70
CA GLU A 384 -18.87 -16.68 -22.62
C GLU A 384 -17.81 -16.68 -21.49
N TYR A 385 -16.89 -17.65 -21.49
CA TYR A 385 -15.93 -17.85 -20.38
C TYR A 385 -15.21 -16.58 -19.98
N LYS A 386 -14.62 -15.89 -20.98
CA LYS A 386 -13.78 -14.71 -20.73
C LYS A 386 -14.57 -13.56 -20.10
N GLU A 387 -15.78 -13.30 -20.62
CA GLU A 387 -16.66 -12.23 -20.10
C GLU A 387 -17.19 -12.58 -18.72
N GLN A 388 -17.78 -13.77 -18.56
CA GLN A 388 -18.37 -14.24 -17.30
C GLN A 388 -17.32 -14.27 -16.18
N ARG A 389 -16.13 -14.78 -16.46
CA ARG A 389 -15.03 -14.81 -15.49
C ARG A 389 -14.54 -13.40 -15.14
N THR A 390 -14.51 -12.50 -16.11
CA THR A 390 -14.15 -11.08 -15.88
C THR A 390 -15.18 -10.41 -14.98
N ILE A 391 -16.45 -10.64 -15.21
CA ILE A 391 -17.54 -10.15 -14.35
C ILE A 391 -17.39 -10.74 -12.95
N ALA A 392 -17.22 -12.04 -12.80
CA ALA A 392 -17.06 -12.71 -11.51
C ALA A 392 -15.85 -12.16 -10.71
N LYS A 393 -14.71 -11.92 -11.37
CA LYS A 393 -13.55 -11.29 -10.72
C LYS A 393 -13.90 -9.91 -10.14
N ASN A 394 -14.53 -9.04 -10.94
CA ASN A 394 -14.88 -7.69 -10.50
C ASN A 394 -15.97 -7.69 -9.42
N VAL A 395 -16.92 -8.61 -9.52
CA VAL A 395 -17.97 -8.80 -8.52
C VAL A 395 -17.37 -9.29 -7.21
N ASN A 396 -16.48 -10.27 -7.22
CA ASN A 396 -15.83 -10.79 -6.02
C ASN A 396 -15.10 -9.68 -5.25
N PHE A 397 -14.34 -8.83 -5.94
CA PHE A 397 -13.67 -7.69 -5.29
C PHE A 397 -14.65 -6.64 -4.73
N GLY A 398 -15.79 -6.41 -5.41
CA GLY A 398 -16.79 -5.43 -4.95
C GLY A 398 -17.75 -5.95 -3.87
N THR A 399 -17.95 -7.25 -3.83
CA THR A 399 -19.01 -7.90 -3.08
C THR A 399 -18.93 -7.62 -1.58
N PHE A 400 -17.78 -7.83 -0.99
CA PHE A 400 -17.58 -7.62 0.44
C PHE A 400 -17.76 -6.16 0.87
N TYR A 401 -17.60 -5.20 -0.04
CA TYR A 401 -17.62 -3.78 0.24
C TYR A 401 -18.97 -3.09 -0.02
N GLY A 402 -20.01 -3.88 -0.23
CA GLY A 402 -21.35 -3.35 -0.46
C GLY A 402 -21.57 -2.84 -1.88
N LEU A 403 -21.28 -3.71 -2.85
CA LEU A 403 -21.48 -3.45 -4.27
C LEU A 403 -22.95 -3.07 -4.57
N PHE A 404 -23.14 -2.02 -5.38
CA PHE A 404 -24.44 -1.57 -5.84
C PHE A 404 -24.48 -1.47 -7.38
N PRO A 405 -25.66 -1.55 -8.03
CA PRO A 405 -25.78 -1.74 -9.48
C PRO A 405 -25.00 -0.70 -10.30
N LYS A 406 -25.12 0.60 -9.99
CA LYS A 406 -24.39 1.66 -10.70
C LYS A 406 -22.89 1.57 -10.49
N GLY A 407 -22.44 1.17 -9.29
CA GLY A 407 -21.02 0.94 -8.97
C GLY A 407 -20.45 -0.24 -9.78
N LEU A 408 -21.20 -1.33 -9.89
CA LEU A 408 -20.82 -2.47 -10.71
C LEU A 408 -20.75 -2.09 -12.19
N GLN A 409 -21.79 -1.44 -12.72
CA GLN A 409 -21.80 -0.95 -14.11
C GLN A 409 -20.56 -0.14 -14.44
N ASN A 410 -20.24 0.86 -13.62
CA ASN A 410 -19.06 1.69 -13.83
C ASN A 410 -17.73 0.89 -13.75
N THR A 411 -17.64 -0.05 -12.81
CA THR A 411 -16.44 -0.89 -12.67
C THR A 411 -16.25 -1.79 -13.88
N LEU A 412 -17.32 -2.45 -14.34
CA LEU A 412 -17.27 -3.31 -15.52
C LEU A 412 -16.90 -2.50 -16.77
N LYS A 413 -17.54 -1.35 -16.99
CA LYS A 413 -17.28 -0.49 -18.15
C LYS A 413 -15.86 0.07 -18.15
N PHE A 414 -15.44 0.75 -17.08
CA PHE A 414 -14.19 1.52 -17.07
C PHE A 414 -12.96 0.71 -16.73
N LYS A 415 -13.09 -0.39 -15.98
CA LYS A 415 -11.94 -1.23 -15.60
C LYS A 415 -11.82 -2.52 -16.40
N ALA A 416 -12.94 -3.08 -16.80
CA ALA A 416 -13.00 -4.39 -17.44
C ALA A 416 -13.35 -4.35 -18.94
N GLY A 417 -13.81 -3.20 -19.45
CA GLY A 417 -14.25 -3.07 -20.83
C GLY A 417 -15.50 -3.90 -21.18
N VAL A 418 -16.31 -4.19 -20.16
CA VAL A 418 -17.56 -4.96 -20.29
C VAL A 418 -18.75 -4.04 -20.06
N GLU A 419 -19.61 -3.91 -21.06
CA GLU A 419 -20.81 -3.10 -20.96
C GLU A 419 -22.00 -3.93 -20.45
N LYS A 420 -22.63 -3.46 -19.36
CA LYS A 420 -23.85 -4.02 -18.78
C LYS A 420 -24.82 -2.91 -18.42
N SER A 421 -26.10 -3.16 -18.65
CA SER A 421 -27.18 -2.27 -18.21
C SER A 421 -27.37 -2.32 -16.69
N ILE A 422 -28.07 -1.35 -16.10
CA ILE A 422 -28.42 -1.35 -14.67
C ILE A 422 -29.25 -2.60 -14.30
N PRO A 423 -30.30 -2.99 -15.05
CA PRO A 423 -31.06 -4.21 -14.75
C PRO A 423 -30.21 -5.50 -14.75
N GLU A 424 -29.28 -5.66 -15.71
CA GLU A 424 -28.33 -6.79 -15.71
C GLU A 424 -27.43 -6.77 -14.47
N CYS A 425 -26.92 -5.59 -14.06
CA CYS A 425 -26.14 -5.45 -12.84
C CYS A 425 -26.95 -5.79 -11.58
N GLU A 426 -28.24 -5.44 -11.55
CA GLU A 426 -29.17 -5.81 -10.47
C GLU A 426 -29.38 -7.33 -10.41
N GLU A 427 -29.53 -7.98 -11.56
CA GLU A 427 -29.66 -9.43 -11.65
C GLU A 427 -28.39 -10.14 -11.17
N ILE A 428 -27.22 -9.71 -11.62
CA ILE A 428 -25.92 -10.22 -11.16
C ILE A 428 -25.80 -10.14 -9.63
N ILE A 429 -26.12 -8.98 -9.04
CA ILE A 429 -26.05 -8.79 -7.58
C ILE A 429 -27.10 -9.64 -6.86
N ARG A 430 -28.30 -9.79 -7.39
CA ARG A 430 -29.35 -10.63 -6.83
C ARG A 430 -28.93 -12.11 -6.81
N ASN A 431 -28.43 -12.63 -7.94
CA ASN A 431 -27.95 -14.01 -8.04
C ASN A 431 -26.78 -14.27 -7.10
N LEU A 432 -25.84 -13.34 -7.01
CA LEU A 432 -24.72 -13.41 -6.07
C LEU A 432 -25.19 -13.51 -4.61
N LYS A 433 -26.15 -12.67 -4.19
CA LYS A 433 -26.69 -12.69 -2.83
C LYS A 433 -27.48 -13.98 -2.52
N ALA A 434 -28.13 -14.54 -3.52
CA ALA A 434 -28.82 -15.82 -3.40
C ALA A 434 -27.84 -16.98 -3.26
N GLY A 435 -26.72 -16.94 -3.98
CA GLY A 435 -25.69 -17.98 -3.92
C GLY A 435 -24.75 -17.88 -2.71
N TYR A 436 -24.62 -16.69 -2.12
CA TYR A 436 -23.80 -16.44 -0.91
C TYR A 436 -24.67 -15.80 0.20
N PRO A 437 -25.65 -16.51 0.77
CA PRO A 437 -26.59 -15.94 1.72
C PRO A 437 -25.92 -15.47 3.02
N ALA A 438 -24.91 -16.20 3.50
CA ALA A 438 -24.21 -15.87 4.74
C ALA A 438 -23.41 -14.55 4.61
N LEU A 439 -22.95 -14.20 3.41
CA LEU A 439 -22.33 -12.93 3.13
C LEU A 439 -23.27 -11.75 3.40
N THR A 440 -24.54 -11.86 2.96
CA THR A 440 -25.54 -10.80 3.19
C THR A 440 -25.86 -10.64 4.67
N VAL A 441 -25.93 -11.74 5.42
CA VAL A 441 -26.12 -11.72 6.88
C VAL A 441 -24.95 -11.00 7.54
N TRP A 442 -23.71 -11.40 7.25
CA TRP A 442 -22.50 -10.78 7.78
C TRP A 442 -22.42 -9.27 7.50
N GLN A 443 -22.76 -8.86 6.28
CA GLN A 443 -22.78 -7.43 5.92
C GLN A 443 -23.74 -6.61 6.79
N ASN A 444 -24.95 -7.13 6.99
CA ASN A 444 -25.97 -6.45 7.79
C ASN A 444 -25.57 -6.38 9.27
N GLU A 445 -25.10 -7.49 9.84
CA GLU A 445 -24.64 -7.55 11.23
C GLU A 445 -23.42 -6.61 11.46
N THR A 446 -22.48 -6.57 10.54
CA THR A 446 -21.32 -5.69 10.61
C THR A 446 -21.72 -4.21 10.60
N LYS A 447 -22.64 -3.82 9.71
CA LYS A 447 -23.18 -2.45 9.66
C LYS A 447 -23.94 -2.10 10.94
N MET A 448 -24.78 -3.01 11.44
CA MET A 448 -25.53 -2.80 12.69
C MET A 448 -24.59 -2.64 13.87
N THR A 449 -23.61 -3.50 14.01
CA THR A 449 -22.59 -3.45 15.06
C THR A 449 -21.78 -2.15 14.97
N ALA A 450 -21.38 -1.74 13.78
CA ALA A 450 -20.67 -0.49 13.58
C ALA A 450 -21.52 0.74 13.94
N LYS A 451 -22.83 0.72 13.65
CA LYS A 451 -23.77 1.76 14.08
C LYS A 451 -23.90 1.82 15.60
N GLN A 452 -23.86 0.70 16.30
CA GLN A 452 -23.93 0.66 17.75
C GLN A 452 -22.64 1.14 18.41
N LYS A 453 -21.49 0.61 17.96
CA LYS A 453 -20.18 0.84 18.56
C LYS A 453 -19.49 2.12 18.09
N LEU A 454 -19.90 2.70 16.95
CA LEU A 454 -19.27 3.82 16.25
C LEU A 454 -17.86 3.51 15.74
N TYR A 455 -17.51 2.24 15.66
CA TYR A 455 -16.27 1.74 15.07
C TYR A 455 -16.46 0.35 14.47
N THR A 456 -15.52 -0.04 13.64
CA THR A 456 -15.31 -1.42 13.18
C THR A 456 -13.89 -1.84 13.56
N GLU A 457 -13.61 -3.15 13.60
CA GLU A 457 -12.30 -3.66 13.96
C GLU A 457 -11.92 -4.90 13.14
N THR A 458 -10.61 -5.13 12.97
CA THR A 458 -10.07 -6.39 12.40
C THR A 458 -10.21 -7.52 13.41
N TRP A 459 -9.93 -8.75 12.99
CA TRP A 459 -9.95 -9.91 13.88
C TRP A 459 -9.02 -9.74 15.09
N LEU A 460 -7.84 -9.19 14.84
CA LEU A 460 -6.85 -8.93 15.89
C LEU A 460 -7.14 -7.67 16.70
N GLY A 461 -8.23 -6.94 16.39
CA GLY A 461 -8.72 -5.82 17.20
C GLY A 461 -8.22 -4.43 16.77
N ARG A 462 -7.66 -4.28 15.56
CA ARG A 462 -7.36 -2.96 15.00
C ARG A 462 -8.66 -2.20 14.76
N ARG A 463 -8.85 -1.07 15.44
CA ARG A 463 -10.09 -0.28 15.35
C ARG A 463 -9.98 0.82 14.32
N ARG A 464 -11.10 1.04 13.63
CA ARG A 464 -11.37 2.23 12.82
C ARG A 464 -12.68 2.86 13.30
N TYR A 465 -12.62 4.10 13.78
CA TYR A 465 -13.80 4.85 14.19
C TYR A 465 -14.54 5.41 12.97
N LEU A 466 -15.86 5.40 13.07
CA LEU A 466 -16.78 5.75 12.00
C LEU A 466 -17.78 6.82 12.51
N PRO A 467 -17.32 8.06 12.78
CA PRO A 467 -18.16 9.09 13.38
C PRO A 467 -19.40 9.42 12.55
N ASN A 468 -19.31 9.24 11.22
CA ASN A 468 -20.40 9.55 10.29
C ASN A 468 -21.33 8.36 10.02
N ILE A 469 -21.21 7.22 10.72
CA ILE A 469 -22.04 6.02 10.47
C ILE A 469 -23.51 6.23 10.79
N ARG A 470 -23.83 7.23 11.62
CA ARG A 470 -25.20 7.65 11.98
C ARG A 470 -25.57 9.02 11.40
N SER A 471 -24.83 9.52 10.41
CA SER A 471 -25.11 10.82 9.80
C SER A 471 -26.42 10.80 9.03
N ASP A 472 -27.21 11.89 9.13
CA ASP A 472 -28.41 12.10 8.31
C ASP A 472 -28.06 12.38 6.84
N ASN A 473 -26.83 12.77 6.55
CA ASN A 473 -26.33 12.87 5.18
C ASN A 473 -26.05 11.48 4.62
N TRP A 474 -26.89 11.07 3.68
CA TRP A 474 -26.79 9.74 3.04
C TRP A 474 -25.41 9.44 2.45
N GLY A 475 -24.74 10.42 1.83
CA GLY A 475 -23.40 10.22 1.25
C GLY A 475 -22.36 9.89 2.31
N LEU A 476 -22.37 10.61 3.44
CA LEU A 476 -21.47 10.38 4.57
C LEU A 476 -21.77 9.04 5.26
N GLN A 477 -23.04 8.73 5.48
CA GLN A 477 -23.46 7.47 6.08
C GLN A 477 -23.06 6.28 5.18
N SER A 478 -23.38 6.34 3.90
CA SER A 478 -23.04 5.29 2.92
C SER A 478 -21.55 5.08 2.80
N PHE A 479 -20.74 6.15 2.86
CA PHE A 479 -19.28 6.03 2.89
C PHE A 479 -18.81 5.32 4.17
N ALA A 480 -19.34 5.68 5.33
CA ALA A 480 -19.00 5.06 6.60
C ALA A 480 -19.41 3.58 6.65
N GLU A 481 -20.56 3.21 6.09
CA GLU A 481 -21.01 1.81 5.96
C GLU A 481 -20.05 0.98 5.09
N ARG A 482 -19.57 1.54 3.97
CA ARG A 482 -18.53 0.88 3.16
C ARG A 482 -17.23 0.70 3.93
N CYS A 483 -16.82 1.71 4.71
CA CYS A 483 -15.65 1.60 5.59
C CYS A 483 -15.83 0.53 6.68
N ALA A 484 -17.05 0.39 7.22
CA ALA A 484 -17.39 -0.65 8.19
C ALA A 484 -17.20 -2.06 7.63
N LEU A 485 -17.54 -2.28 6.37
CA LEU A 485 -17.36 -3.57 5.70
C LEU A 485 -15.91 -3.81 5.23
N ASN A 486 -15.25 -2.77 4.73
CA ASN A 486 -13.91 -2.89 4.17
C ASN A 486 -12.84 -3.15 5.24
N THR A 487 -12.94 -2.46 6.39
CA THR A 487 -11.88 -2.51 7.40
C THR A 487 -11.63 -3.90 7.99
N PRO A 488 -12.64 -4.70 8.36
CA PRO A 488 -12.41 -6.07 8.85
C PRO A 488 -11.62 -6.92 7.85
N ILE A 489 -11.97 -6.86 6.57
CA ILE A 489 -11.37 -7.70 5.52
C ILE A 489 -9.99 -7.21 5.15
N GLN A 490 -9.88 -5.99 4.66
CA GLN A 490 -8.61 -5.43 4.21
C GLN A 490 -7.61 -5.28 5.37
N GLY A 491 -8.10 -4.92 6.55
CA GLY A 491 -7.24 -4.77 7.72
C GLY A 491 -6.74 -6.11 8.26
N THR A 492 -7.59 -7.14 8.30
CA THR A 492 -7.13 -8.48 8.72
C THR A 492 -6.16 -9.08 7.68
N ALA A 493 -6.37 -8.85 6.39
CA ALA A 493 -5.40 -9.24 5.36
C ALA A 493 -4.05 -8.54 5.56
N ALA A 494 -4.06 -7.25 5.89
CA ALA A 494 -2.83 -6.52 6.22
C ALA A 494 -2.15 -7.04 7.51
N ASP A 495 -2.93 -7.39 8.53
CA ASP A 495 -2.41 -8.01 9.75
C ASP A 495 -1.76 -9.38 9.46
N ILE A 496 -2.37 -10.21 8.60
CA ILE A 496 -1.83 -11.51 8.17
C ILE A 496 -0.48 -11.34 7.44
N LEU A 497 -0.41 -10.39 6.49
CA LEU A 497 0.85 -10.10 5.79
C LEU A 497 1.94 -9.66 6.77
N LYS A 498 1.63 -8.82 7.74
CA LYS A 498 2.59 -8.38 8.75
C LYS A 498 3.03 -9.49 9.69
N LEU A 499 2.14 -10.41 10.06
CA LEU A 499 2.53 -11.62 10.80
C LEU A 499 3.53 -12.46 10.00
N ALA A 500 3.35 -12.60 8.69
CA ALA A 500 4.34 -13.25 7.82
C ALA A 500 5.67 -12.49 7.80
N ILE A 501 5.64 -11.15 7.72
CA ILE A 501 6.83 -10.29 7.79
C ILE A 501 7.59 -10.49 9.11
N VAL A 502 6.89 -10.59 10.24
CA VAL A 502 7.53 -10.81 11.55
C VAL A 502 8.25 -12.17 11.58
N ARG A 503 7.62 -13.23 11.07
CA ARG A 503 8.25 -14.56 10.96
C ARG A 503 9.49 -14.54 10.06
N ILE A 504 9.41 -13.82 8.94
CA ILE A 504 10.56 -13.63 8.05
C ILE A 504 11.67 -12.89 8.78
N LEU A 505 11.37 -11.76 9.46
CA LEU A 505 12.34 -10.97 10.22
C LEU A 505 13.11 -11.84 11.25
N GLU A 506 12.42 -12.71 11.96
CA GLU A 506 13.04 -13.62 12.93
C GLU A 506 14.04 -14.60 12.29
N GLY A 507 13.81 -14.98 11.04
CA GLY A 507 14.68 -15.89 10.30
C GLY A 507 15.81 -15.22 9.50
N LEU A 508 15.78 -13.89 9.32
CA LEU A 508 16.79 -13.16 8.53
C LEU A 508 18.22 -13.22 9.10
N PRO A 509 18.47 -13.22 10.43
CA PRO A 509 19.84 -13.32 10.95
C PRO A 509 20.61 -14.57 10.50
N SER A 510 19.90 -15.68 10.25
CA SER A 510 20.48 -16.90 9.70
C SER A 510 20.56 -16.94 8.18
N ARG A 511 20.01 -15.92 7.51
CA ARG A 511 19.93 -15.80 6.04
C ARG A 511 20.33 -14.39 5.57
N PRO A 512 21.56 -13.93 5.83
CA PRO A 512 21.99 -12.57 5.50
C PRO A 512 21.97 -12.27 3.99
N TRP A 513 21.92 -13.31 3.16
CA TRP A 513 21.79 -13.24 1.71
C TRP A 513 20.35 -12.98 1.24
N LEU A 514 19.33 -13.21 2.06
CA LEU A 514 17.92 -12.93 1.75
C LEU A 514 17.61 -11.47 2.07
N ARG A 515 17.60 -10.62 1.06
CA ARG A 515 17.46 -9.17 1.21
C ARG A 515 16.07 -8.70 0.83
N PRO A 516 15.18 -8.36 1.78
CA PRO A 516 13.90 -7.74 1.45
C PRO A 516 14.14 -6.36 0.83
N ILE A 517 13.49 -6.06 -0.29
CA ILE A 517 13.70 -4.82 -1.05
C ILE A 517 12.41 -4.04 -1.32
N LEU A 518 11.26 -4.73 -1.47
CA LEU A 518 10.03 -4.08 -1.88
C LEU A 518 8.82 -4.81 -1.30
N GLN A 519 7.74 -4.07 -1.06
CA GLN A 519 6.44 -4.58 -0.67
C GLN A 519 5.37 -3.84 -1.49
N ILE A 520 4.50 -4.56 -2.20
CA ILE A 520 3.42 -4.00 -3.02
C ILE A 520 2.12 -4.76 -2.68
N HIS A 521 1.15 -4.08 -2.09
CA HIS A 521 -0.14 -4.68 -1.68
C HIS A 521 0.04 -5.91 -0.79
N ASP A 522 -0.16 -7.10 -1.33
CA ASP A 522 -0.06 -8.39 -0.63
C ASP A 522 1.22 -9.17 -1.04
N GLU A 523 2.11 -8.51 -1.78
CA GLU A 523 3.34 -9.04 -2.39
C GLU A 523 4.58 -8.60 -1.60
N LEU A 524 5.50 -9.54 -1.34
CA LEU A 524 6.83 -9.32 -0.75
C LEU A 524 7.91 -9.65 -1.78
N THR A 525 8.86 -8.73 -1.97
CA THR A 525 9.91 -8.87 -2.98
C THR A 525 11.30 -8.83 -2.33
N PHE A 526 12.15 -9.75 -2.78
CA PHE A 526 13.50 -9.97 -2.25
C PHE A 526 14.54 -9.92 -3.36
N LEU A 527 15.74 -9.52 -3.02
CA LEU A 527 16.94 -9.72 -3.82
C LEU A 527 17.72 -10.89 -3.23
N ILE A 528 17.99 -11.90 -4.07
CA ILE A 528 18.62 -13.14 -3.64
C ILE A 528 19.73 -13.58 -4.62
N PRO A 529 20.79 -14.30 -4.19
CA PRO A 529 21.68 -15.01 -5.08
C PRO A 529 20.96 -16.12 -5.85
N LYS A 530 21.35 -16.37 -7.12
CA LYS A 530 20.70 -17.39 -7.99
C LYS A 530 20.72 -18.79 -7.39
N ASP A 531 21.81 -19.16 -6.74
CA ASP A 531 22.01 -20.47 -6.09
C ASP A 531 21.18 -20.67 -4.82
N ARG A 532 20.52 -19.63 -4.33
CA ARG A 532 19.69 -19.67 -3.11
C ARG A 532 18.17 -19.64 -3.37
N LEU A 533 17.76 -19.73 -4.64
CA LEU A 533 16.36 -19.58 -5.02
C LEU A 533 15.44 -20.55 -4.27
N GLN A 534 15.74 -21.85 -4.29
CA GLN A 534 14.88 -22.87 -3.68
C GLN A 534 14.77 -22.71 -2.14
N GLU A 535 15.90 -22.39 -1.50
CA GLU A 535 15.91 -22.14 -0.03
C GLU A 535 15.08 -20.89 0.32
N ALA A 536 15.21 -19.82 -0.51
CA ALA A 536 14.45 -18.59 -0.32
C ALA A 536 12.94 -18.82 -0.47
N VAL A 537 12.53 -19.51 -1.54
CA VAL A 537 11.12 -19.83 -1.79
C VAL A 537 10.54 -20.65 -0.65
N ALA A 538 11.20 -21.75 -0.28
CA ALA A 538 10.71 -22.63 0.80
C ALA A 538 10.56 -21.87 2.12
N PHE A 539 11.53 -21.02 2.49
CA PHE A 539 11.48 -20.27 3.74
C PHE A 539 10.39 -19.19 3.71
N VAL A 540 10.34 -18.34 2.69
CA VAL A 540 9.38 -17.21 2.63
C VAL A 540 7.96 -17.74 2.46
N LYS A 541 7.74 -18.72 1.55
CA LYS A 541 6.43 -19.36 1.36
C LYS A 541 5.95 -20.00 2.67
N GLY A 542 6.81 -20.72 3.38
CA GLY A 542 6.48 -21.29 4.69
C GLY A 542 6.06 -20.26 5.74
N CYS A 543 6.72 -19.08 5.76
CA CYS A 543 6.32 -17.97 6.65
C CYS A 543 4.97 -17.35 6.25
N MET A 544 4.69 -17.22 4.95
CA MET A 544 3.45 -16.62 4.45
C MET A 544 2.26 -17.57 4.60
N GLU A 545 2.42 -18.85 4.32
CA GLU A 545 1.33 -19.85 4.34
C GLU A 545 1.02 -20.38 5.73
N GLN A 546 1.88 -20.11 6.70
CA GLN A 546 1.64 -20.52 8.09
C GLN A 546 0.35 -19.88 8.62
N GLN A 547 -0.49 -20.70 9.28
CA GLN A 547 -1.72 -20.24 9.92
C GLN A 547 -1.47 -18.97 10.76
N PRO A 548 -2.21 -17.86 10.50
CA PRO A 548 -1.90 -16.57 11.11
C PRO A 548 -2.34 -16.50 12.58
N PHE A 549 -3.45 -17.12 12.93
CA PHE A 549 -3.99 -17.22 14.28
C PHE A 549 -4.91 -18.45 14.37
N PRO A 550 -5.13 -19.01 15.56
CA PRO A 550 -5.78 -20.34 15.75
C PRO A 550 -7.14 -20.48 15.08
N GLU A 551 -7.94 -19.41 15.02
CA GLU A 551 -9.29 -19.45 14.48
C GLU A 551 -9.34 -19.40 12.94
N PHE A 552 -8.23 -19.04 12.27
CA PHE A 552 -8.18 -18.94 10.81
C PHE A 552 -8.02 -20.34 10.20
N ASP A 553 -9.10 -20.94 9.78
CA ASP A 553 -9.23 -22.34 9.33
C ASP A 553 -9.23 -22.52 7.81
N LEU A 554 -8.81 -21.50 7.06
CA LEU A 554 -8.63 -21.57 5.61
C LEU A 554 -7.14 -21.62 5.24
N PRO A 555 -6.77 -22.40 4.20
CA PRO A 555 -5.38 -22.40 3.74
C PRO A 555 -5.00 -21.04 3.19
N LEU A 556 -3.81 -20.55 3.55
CA LEU A 556 -3.15 -19.45 2.87
C LEU A 556 -2.29 -20.02 1.76
N VAL A 557 -2.25 -19.34 0.62
CA VAL A 557 -1.45 -19.74 -0.54
C VAL A 557 -0.65 -18.53 -0.99
N ALA A 558 0.67 -18.72 -1.13
CA ALA A 558 1.58 -17.72 -1.68
C ALA A 558 2.16 -18.22 -3.02
N GLU A 559 1.94 -17.46 -4.08
CA GLU A 559 2.45 -17.73 -5.40
C GLU A 559 3.85 -17.11 -5.53
N ALA A 560 4.83 -17.92 -5.91
CA ALA A 560 6.22 -17.47 -6.04
C ALA A 560 6.57 -17.24 -7.50
N SER A 561 7.28 -16.16 -7.78
CA SER A 561 7.85 -15.88 -9.10
C SER A 561 9.25 -15.28 -8.96
N ALA A 562 10.14 -15.56 -9.94
CA ALA A 562 11.50 -15.07 -9.90
C ALA A 562 11.98 -14.65 -11.29
N GLY A 563 12.95 -13.73 -11.34
CA GLY A 563 13.53 -13.27 -12.60
C GLY A 563 14.65 -12.25 -12.39
N GLU A 564 15.32 -11.90 -13.47
CA GLU A 564 16.38 -10.87 -13.43
C GLU A 564 15.83 -9.45 -13.38
N SER A 565 14.57 -9.24 -13.75
CA SER A 565 13.86 -7.97 -13.59
C SER A 565 12.47 -8.17 -13.04
N PHE A 566 11.95 -7.17 -12.32
CA PHE A 566 10.62 -7.20 -11.73
C PHE A 566 9.49 -7.19 -12.78
N GLY A 567 9.78 -6.78 -14.00
CA GLY A 567 8.82 -6.83 -15.13
C GLY A 567 8.77 -8.17 -15.85
N ASN A 568 9.75 -9.03 -15.64
CA ASN A 568 9.90 -10.33 -16.30
C ASN A 568 10.11 -11.46 -15.28
N LEU A 569 9.24 -11.49 -14.28
CA LEU A 569 9.18 -12.61 -13.34
C LEU A 569 8.45 -13.78 -13.98
N GLU A 570 8.99 -14.98 -13.80
CA GLU A 570 8.40 -16.25 -14.20
C GLU A 570 7.82 -16.94 -12.97
N GLU A 571 6.60 -17.44 -13.09
CA GLU A 571 5.96 -18.22 -12.03
C GLU A 571 6.78 -19.50 -11.79
N LEU A 572 7.03 -19.81 -10.56
CA LEU A 572 7.71 -21.05 -10.16
C LEU A 572 6.65 -22.11 -9.91
N GLU A 573 6.75 -23.22 -10.64
CA GLU A 573 5.90 -24.39 -10.42
C GLU A 573 6.18 -24.98 -9.02
N GLU A 574 5.13 -25.51 -8.38
CA GLU A 574 5.19 -26.11 -7.04
C GLU A 574 5.98 -27.42 -7.03
#